data_7c7f86ea867835ff1ed07b576144ff1b
#
_entry.id   7c7f86ea867835ff1ed07b576144ff1b
#
_cell.length_a   1.000
_cell.length_b   1.000
_cell.length_c   1.000
_cell.angle_alpha   90.00
_cell.angle_beta   90.00
_cell.angle_gamma   90.00
#
_symmetry.space_group_name_H-M   'P 1'
#
loop_
_entity.id
_entity.type
_entity.pdbx_description
1 polymer ?
#
loop_
_entity_poly.entity_id
_entity_poly.type
_entity_poly.pdbx_seq_one_letter_code
_entity_poly.pdbx_strand_id
1 'polypeptide(L)'
;MYSNKGAYALLLGSGISRSAHIPSGWEVEEKLIQKIEVSQGVAESEDWHQWYKDCYKQSASYSALLGEIVKTPTERVQLMRFFFEPTNKEKELGWKAPTKAHLAIARLAKEGYVRVILTTNFDRLLEKAFEFEGITPQVISYERAISQATPIIH
;
A
#
# COMPACT_ATOMS: atom_id res chain seq x y z
N MET A 1 -4.73 -7.78 -26.53
CA MET A 1 -3.74 -8.37 -25.59
C MET A 1 -3.01 -9.59 -26.17
N TYR A 2 -3.72 -10.53 -26.82
CA TYR A 2 -3.09 -11.78 -27.29
C TYR A 2 -1.93 -11.60 -28.29
N SER A 3 -1.96 -10.56 -29.10
CA SER A 3 -0.97 -10.34 -30.16
C SER A 3 0.34 -9.65 -29.71
N ASN A 4 0.34 -9.00 -28.55
CA ASN A 4 1.46 -8.14 -28.11
C ASN A 4 1.82 -8.41 -26.66
N LYS A 5 2.41 -9.57 -26.38
CA LYS A 5 2.92 -9.89 -25.04
C LYS A 5 4.00 -8.88 -24.62
N GLY A 6 3.93 -8.43 -23.38
CA GLY A 6 4.92 -7.51 -22.80
C GLY A 6 4.83 -6.04 -23.23
N ALA A 7 3.85 -5.70 -24.10
CA ALA A 7 3.66 -4.32 -24.56
C ALA A 7 2.88 -3.43 -23.56
N TYR A 8 2.34 -4.02 -22.49
CA TYR A 8 1.48 -3.31 -21.55
C TYR A 8 2.13 -3.19 -20.17
N ALA A 9 2.02 -2.00 -19.58
CA ALA A 9 2.27 -1.77 -18.18
C ALA A 9 0.93 -1.57 -17.44
N LEU A 10 0.88 -1.93 -16.17
CA LEU A 10 -0.28 -1.66 -15.31
C LEU A 10 0.04 -0.55 -14.33
N LEU A 11 -0.92 0.32 -14.07
CA LEU A 11 -0.91 1.29 -12.98
C LEU A 11 -2.02 0.89 -12.00
N LEU A 12 -1.64 0.61 -10.76
CA LEU A 12 -2.52 0.09 -9.72
C LEU A 12 -2.61 1.07 -8.55
N GLY A 13 -3.80 1.28 -8.06
CA GLY A 13 -4.09 2.05 -6.84
C GLY A 13 -4.74 1.18 -5.77
N SER A 14 -5.03 1.78 -4.60
CA SER A 14 -5.57 1.11 -3.41
C SER A 14 -6.91 0.38 -3.64
N GLY A 15 -7.65 0.73 -4.68
CA GLY A 15 -8.92 0.08 -5.04
C GLY A 15 -8.81 -1.43 -5.26
N ILE A 16 -7.66 -1.92 -5.75
CA ILE A 16 -7.45 -3.37 -5.96
C ILE A 16 -7.41 -4.16 -4.64
N SER A 17 -7.04 -3.51 -3.54
CA SER A 17 -6.87 -4.13 -2.22
C SER A 17 -8.08 -3.95 -1.29
N ARG A 18 -9.12 -3.20 -1.70
CA ARG A 18 -10.29 -2.95 -0.84
C ARG A 18 -11.02 -4.21 -0.41
N SER A 19 -11.22 -5.16 -1.32
CA SER A 19 -11.88 -6.45 -1.00
C SER A 19 -11.02 -7.35 -0.09
N ALA A 20 -9.75 -7.02 0.11
CA ALA A 20 -8.89 -7.65 1.09
C ALA A 20 -8.92 -6.94 2.47
N HIS A 21 -9.81 -5.98 2.68
CA HIS A 21 -9.89 -5.16 3.89
C HIS A 21 -8.62 -4.36 4.19
N ILE A 22 -7.85 -4.00 3.17
CA ILE A 22 -6.75 -3.05 3.28
C ILE A 22 -7.34 -1.64 3.29
N PRO A 23 -6.98 -0.80 4.28
CA PRO A 23 -7.44 0.58 4.32
C PRO A 23 -6.87 1.39 3.15
N SER A 24 -7.67 2.27 2.59
CA SER A 24 -7.21 3.27 1.62
C SER A 24 -6.28 4.30 2.29
N GLY A 25 -5.54 5.08 1.49
CA GLY A 25 -4.71 6.16 2.01
C GLY A 25 -5.50 7.14 2.88
N TRP A 26 -6.70 7.50 2.45
CA TRP A 26 -7.63 8.33 3.21
C TRP A 26 -7.99 7.74 4.59
N GLU A 27 -8.39 6.48 4.63
CA GLU A 27 -8.72 5.78 5.88
C GLU A 27 -7.49 5.63 6.81
N VAL A 28 -6.30 5.55 6.25
CA VAL A 28 -5.05 5.58 7.03
C VAL A 28 -4.82 6.97 7.62
N GLU A 29 -4.95 8.04 6.83
CA GLU A 29 -4.81 9.42 7.29
C GLU A 29 -5.81 9.73 8.40
N GLU A 30 -7.08 9.37 8.24
CA GLU A 30 -8.12 9.50 9.27
C GLU A 30 -7.69 8.85 10.59
N LYS A 31 -7.29 7.58 10.56
CA LYS A 31 -6.84 6.86 11.75
C LYS A 31 -5.58 7.44 12.39
N LEU A 32 -4.70 8.03 11.61
CA LEU A 32 -3.51 8.70 12.13
C LEU A 32 -3.90 10.01 12.83
N ILE A 33 -4.80 10.80 12.24
CA ILE A 33 -5.29 12.04 12.87
C ILE A 33 -6.04 11.72 14.18
N GLN A 34 -6.92 10.74 14.17
CA GLN A 34 -7.60 10.28 15.40
C GLN A 34 -6.62 9.89 16.52
N LYS A 35 -5.51 9.24 16.18
CA LYS A 35 -4.46 8.95 17.16
C LYS A 35 -3.80 10.22 17.73
N ILE A 36 -3.60 11.24 16.91
CA ILE A 36 -3.06 12.53 17.35
C ILE A 36 -4.07 13.22 18.27
N GLU A 37 -5.35 13.29 17.88
CA GLU A 37 -6.43 13.86 18.69
C GLU A 37 -6.48 13.23 20.10
N VAL A 38 -6.52 11.90 20.14
CA VAL A 38 -6.54 11.15 21.40
C VAL A 38 -5.30 11.45 22.24
N SER A 39 -4.11 11.54 21.63
CA SER A 39 -2.87 11.85 22.35
C SER A 39 -2.85 13.26 22.96
N GLN A 40 -3.64 14.18 22.39
CA GLN A 40 -3.79 15.56 22.87
C GLN A 40 -5.00 15.73 23.81
N GLY A 41 -5.72 14.65 24.11
CA GLY A 41 -6.90 14.70 24.97
C GLY A 41 -8.11 15.39 24.33
N VAL A 42 -8.14 15.48 23.02
CA VAL A 42 -9.24 16.06 22.23
C VAL A 42 -10.28 14.95 21.98
N ALA A 43 -11.58 15.28 22.08
CA ALA A 43 -12.63 14.37 21.62
C ALA A 43 -12.60 14.26 20.08
N GLU A 44 -12.99 13.10 19.54
CA GLU A 44 -13.09 12.89 18.09
C GLU A 44 -13.84 14.05 17.42
N SER A 45 -13.20 14.68 16.45
CA SER A 45 -13.80 15.75 15.67
C SER A 45 -14.63 15.16 14.52
N GLU A 46 -15.74 15.81 14.16
CA GLU A 46 -16.55 15.39 13.01
C GLU A 46 -15.81 15.62 11.68
N ASP A 47 -14.93 16.62 11.62
CA ASP A 47 -14.06 16.91 10.47
C ASP A 47 -12.59 16.93 10.90
N TRP A 48 -11.99 15.75 10.93
CA TRP A 48 -10.60 15.53 11.32
C TRP A 48 -9.59 16.22 10.38
N HIS A 49 -9.91 16.42 9.10
CA HIS A 49 -9.05 17.16 8.18
C HIS A 49 -9.02 18.64 8.51
N GLN A 50 -10.19 19.24 8.77
CA GLN A 50 -10.28 20.64 9.16
C GLN A 50 -9.63 20.88 10.51
N TRP A 51 -9.88 20.00 11.49
CA TRP A 51 -9.26 20.06 12.80
C TRP A 51 -7.71 20.06 12.70
N TYR A 52 -7.14 19.11 11.93
CA TYR A 52 -5.70 19.02 11.75
C TYR A 52 -5.13 20.29 11.11
N LYS A 53 -5.80 20.81 10.07
CA LYS A 53 -5.42 22.05 9.39
C LYS A 53 -5.44 23.25 10.33
N ASP A 54 -6.42 23.34 11.23
CA ASP A 54 -6.55 24.42 12.18
C ASP A 54 -5.48 24.37 13.28
N CYS A 55 -5.12 23.17 13.74
CA CYS A 55 -4.08 22.95 14.76
C CYS A 55 -2.67 23.14 14.21
N TYR A 56 -2.38 22.59 13.04
CA TYR A 56 -1.01 22.51 12.49
C TYR A 56 -0.74 23.50 11.36
N LYS A 57 -1.74 24.29 10.93
CA LYS A 57 -1.66 25.30 9.86
C LYS A 57 -1.16 24.74 8.52
N GLN A 58 -1.34 23.44 8.32
CA GLN A 58 -0.98 22.71 7.09
C GLN A 58 -2.03 21.63 6.78
N SER A 59 -2.15 21.26 5.52
CA SER A 59 -3.00 20.13 5.13
C SER A 59 -2.40 18.83 5.64
N ALA A 60 -3.26 17.94 6.08
CA ALA A 60 -2.87 16.59 6.44
C ALA A 60 -2.21 15.91 5.21
N SER A 61 -1.07 15.31 5.44
CA SER A 61 -0.44 14.42 4.47
C SER A 61 0.16 13.25 5.22
N TYR A 62 0.20 12.11 4.57
CA TYR A 62 0.75 10.89 5.16
C TYR A 62 2.13 11.09 5.80
N SER A 63 3.03 11.83 5.12
CA SER A 63 4.38 12.10 5.62
C SER A 63 4.38 12.99 6.86
N ALA A 64 3.54 14.04 6.87
CA ALA A 64 3.41 14.95 8.01
C ALA A 64 2.84 14.21 9.23
N LEU A 65 1.75 13.44 9.05
CA LEU A 65 1.13 12.66 10.11
C LEU A 65 2.06 11.61 10.71
N LEU A 66 2.82 10.93 9.87
CA LEU A 66 3.84 10.01 10.35
C LEU A 66 4.92 10.72 11.18
N GLY A 67 5.36 11.89 10.76
CA GLY A 67 6.36 12.68 11.50
C GLY A 67 5.91 13.08 12.90
N GLU A 68 4.59 13.33 13.09
CA GLU A 68 4.02 13.64 14.41
C GLU A 68 3.94 12.41 15.32
N ILE A 69 3.52 11.27 14.80
CA ILE A 69 3.24 10.06 15.59
C ILE A 69 4.50 9.25 15.85
N VAL A 70 5.44 9.22 14.89
CA VAL A 70 6.54 8.26 14.84
C VAL A 70 7.87 8.97 14.96
N LYS A 71 8.61 8.65 16.01
CA LYS A 71 9.92 9.27 16.29
C LYS A 71 11.10 8.44 15.79
N THR A 72 10.90 7.14 15.56
CA THR A 72 11.96 6.22 15.15
C THR A 72 11.60 5.42 13.90
N PRO A 73 12.58 4.98 13.09
CA PRO A 73 12.34 4.08 11.96
C PRO A 73 11.62 2.78 12.35
N THR A 74 11.91 2.24 13.52
CA THR A 74 11.29 1.02 14.04
C THR A 74 9.79 1.21 14.29
N GLU A 75 9.40 2.30 14.94
CA GLU A 75 7.98 2.64 15.14
C GLU A 75 7.26 2.81 13.81
N ARG A 76 7.92 3.43 12.83
CA ARG A 76 7.36 3.57 11.48
C ARG A 76 7.04 2.22 10.85
N VAL A 77 7.96 1.27 10.92
CA VAL A 77 7.75 -0.09 10.41
C VAL A 77 6.61 -0.78 11.16
N GLN A 78 6.54 -0.65 12.48
CA GLN A 78 5.46 -1.24 13.29
C GLN A 78 4.09 -0.66 12.94
N LEU A 79 4.01 0.65 12.75
CA LEU A 79 2.78 1.31 12.36
C LEU A 79 2.31 0.87 10.96
N MET A 80 3.24 0.74 10.01
CA MET A 80 2.93 0.20 8.67
C MET A 80 2.43 -1.24 8.74
N ARG A 81 3.07 -2.08 9.53
CA ARG A 81 2.61 -3.46 9.76
C ARG A 81 1.19 -3.51 10.31
N PHE A 82 0.87 -2.67 11.28
CA PHE A 82 -0.48 -2.59 11.83
C PHE A 82 -1.56 -2.37 10.76
N PHE A 83 -1.30 -1.50 9.79
CA PHE A 83 -2.26 -1.23 8.73
C PHE A 83 -2.32 -2.32 7.65
N PHE A 84 -1.19 -2.89 7.27
CA PHE A 84 -1.07 -3.68 6.04
C PHE A 84 -0.78 -5.17 6.28
N GLU A 85 -0.32 -5.57 7.47
CA GLU A 85 -0.13 -6.98 7.79
C GLU A 85 -1.34 -7.53 8.57
N PRO A 86 -1.77 -8.78 8.29
CA PRO A 86 -2.89 -9.37 9.01
C PRO A 86 -2.51 -9.81 10.42
N THR A 87 -3.37 -9.54 11.38
CA THR A 87 -3.39 -10.17 12.70
C THR A 87 -3.79 -11.65 12.57
N ASN A 88 -3.63 -12.45 13.63
CA ASN A 88 -4.04 -13.86 13.60
C ASN A 88 -5.54 -14.00 13.31
N LYS A 89 -6.39 -13.16 13.92
CA LYS A 89 -7.83 -13.14 13.66
C LYS A 89 -8.17 -12.77 12.21
N GLU A 90 -7.47 -11.80 11.65
CA GLU A 90 -7.67 -11.39 10.26
C GLU A 90 -7.22 -12.47 9.27
N LYS A 91 -6.17 -13.24 9.61
CA LYS A 91 -5.75 -14.42 8.82
C LYS A 91 -6.82 -15.51 8.80
N GLU A 92 -7.43 -15.80 9.94
CA GLU A 92 -8.53 -16.77 10.05
C GLU A 92 -9.75 -16.34 9.23
N LEU A 93 -10.01 -15.03 9.13
CA LEU A 93 -11.07 -14.44 8.32
C LEU A 93 -10.70 -14.30 6.83
N GLY A 94 -9.45 -14.62 6.45
CA GLY A 94 -8.95 -14.42 5.08
C GLY A 94 -8.74 -12.96 4.69
N TRP A 95 -8.64 -12.05 5.67
CA TRP A 95 -8.39 -10.63 5.42
C TRP A 95 -6.91 -10.37 5.13
N LYS A 96 -6.63 -9.26 4.46
CA LYS A 96 -5.28 -8.84 4.07
C LYS A 96 -4.51 -9.93 3.33
N ALA A 97 -5.24 -10.69 2.51
CA ALA A 97 -4.73 -11.70 1.59
C ALA A 97 -4.92 -11.26 0.13
N PRO A 98 -4.14 -11.79 -0.82
CA PRO A 98 -4.29 -11.48 -2.22
C PRO A 98 -5.72 -11.72 -2.74
N THR A 99 -6.30 -10.72 -3.40
CA THR A 99 -7.62 -10.83 -4.02
C THR A 99 -7.54 -11.59 -5.33
N LYS A 100 -8.69 -11.96 -5.90
CA LYS A 100 -8.77 -12.55 -7.25
C LYS A 100 -8.10 -11.66 -8.30
N ALA A 101 -8.18 -10.32 -8.13
CA ALA A 101 -7.54 -9.38 -9.04
C ALA A 101 -6.00 -9.45 -8.96
N HIS A 102 -5.42 -9.53 -7.76
CA HIS A 102 -3.97 -9.71 -7.59
C HIS A 102 -3.50 -11.02 -8.24
N LEU A 103 -4.22 -12.12 -8.02
CA LEU A 103 -3.88 -13.41 -8.61
C LEU A 103 -4.01 -13.41 -10.14
N ALA A 104 -5.03 -12.74 -10.68
CA ALA A 104 -5.19 -12.61 -12.14
C ALA A 104 -4.02 -11.80 -12.75
N ILE A 105 -3.59 -10.72 -12.09
CA ILE A 105 -2.43 -9.92 -12.54
C ILE A 105 -1.15 -10.74 -12.48
N ALA A 106 -0.93 -11.51 -11.41
CA ALA A 106 0.23 -12.39 -11.30
C ALA A 106 0.28 -13.43 -12.43
N ARG A 107 -0.87 -14.00 -12.80
CA ARG A 107 -0.99 -14.92 -13.96
C ARG A 107 -0.69 -14.23 -15.28
N LEU A 108 -1.21 -13.02 -15.50
CA LEU A 108 -0.88 -12.24 -16.71
C LEU A 108 0.62 -11.95 -16.81
N ALA A 109 1.27 -11.68 -15.70
CA ALA A 109 2.71 -11.50 -15.66
C ALA A 109 3.47 -12.82 -15.94
N LYS A 110 3.02 -13.93 -15.34
CA LYS A 110 3.57 -15.26 -15.58
C LYS A 110 3.53 -15.67 -17.05
N GLU A 111 2.44 -15.36 -17.71
CA GLU A 111 2.24 -15.63 -19.14
C GLU A 111 2.94 -14.61 -20.05
N GLY A 112 3.61 -13.61 -19.49
CA GLY A 112 4.38 -12.61 -20.21
C GLY A 112 3.57 -11.48 -20.85
N TYR A 113 2.27 -11.33 -20.52
CA TYR A 113 1.45 -10.23 -21.03
C TYR A 113 1.78 -8.89 -20.38
N VAL A 114 2.15 -8.92 -19.10
CA VAL A 114 2.51 -7.73 -18.32
C VAL A 114 3.91 -7.92 -17.75
N ARG A 115 4.80 -6.96 -17.98
CA ARG A 115 6.19 -6.99 -17.49
C ARG A 115 6.48 -5.88 -16.51
N VAL A 116 5.70 -4.81 -16.54
CA VAL A 116 5.88 -3.65 -15.67
C VAL A 116 4.57 -3.37 -14.95
N ILE A 117 4.67 -3.20 -13.63
CA ILE A 117 3.56 -2.79 -12.80
C ILE A 117 4.03 -1.62 -11.95
N LEU A 118 3.31 -0.51 -12.03
CA LEU A 118 3.45 0.65 -11.16
C LEU A 118 2.34 0.58 -10.13
N THR A 119 2.67 0.77 -8.87
CA THR A 119 1.66 0.80 -7.82
C THR A 119 1.93 1.93 -6.83
N THR A 120 0.85 2.53 -6.35
CA THR A 120 0.87 3.50 -5.24
C THR A 120 0.52 2.84 -3.90
N ASN A 121 0.31 1.53 -3.88
CA ASN A 121 -0.07 0.80 -2.69
C ASN A 121 1.14 0.52 -1.79
N PHE A 122 0.92 0.56 -0.49
CA PHE A 122 1.90 0.18 0.53
C PHE A 122 1.76 -1.27 1.01
N ASP A 123 0.64 -1.93 0.65
CA ASP A 123 0.46 -3.35 0.94
C ASP A 123 1.33 -4.23 0.04
N ARG A 124 1.58 -5.44 0.48
CA ARG A 124 2.40 -6.41 -0.23
C ARG A 124 1.58 -7.55 -0.83
N LEU A 125 0.31 -7.30 -1.13
CA LEU A 125 -0.59 -8.36 -1.63
C LEU A 125 -0.23 -8.78 -3.05
N LEU A 126 0.30 -7.86 -3.84
CA LEU A 126 0.74 -8.17 -5.20
C LEU A 126 1.96 -9.09 -5.18
N GLU A 127 2.98 -8.78 -4.34
CA GLU A 127 4.15 -9.65 -4.19
C GLU A 127 3.76 -11.05 -3.70
N LYS A 128 2.85 -11.15 -2.73
CA LYS A 128 2.32 -12.44 -2.28
C LYS A 128 1.59 -13.19 -3.40
N ALA A 129 0.85 -12.49 -4.26
CA ALA A 129 0.20 -13.12 -5.41
C ALA A 129 1.22 -13.66 -6.42
N PHE A 130 2.32 -12.96 -6.63
CA PHE A 130 3.43 -13.46 -7.45
C PHE A 130 4.09 -14.71 -6.84
N GLU A 131 4.31 -14.71 -5.53
CA GLU A 131 4.84 -15.89 -4.82
C GLU A 131 3.95 -17.11 -5.01
N PHE A 132 2.61 -16.96 -4.94
CA PHE A 132 1.66 -18.05 -5.23
C PHE A 132 1.78 -18.60 -6.66
N GLU A 133 2.12 -17.76 -7.63
CA GLU A 133 2.33 -18.19 -9.01
C GLU A 133 3.78 -18.65 -9.29
N GLY A 134 4.64 -18.68 -8.27
CA GLY A 134 6.03 -19.11 -8.37
C GLY A 134 6.93 -18.10 -9.09
N ILE A 135 6.61 -16.80 -9.03
CA ILE A 135 7.38 -15.71 -9.61
C ILE A 135 7.99 -14.86 -8.50
N THR A 136 9.23 -14.48 -8.65
CA THR A 136 9.89 -13.49 -7.80
C THR A 136 10.02 -12.18 -8.57
N PRO A 137 9.18 -11.17 -8.30
CA PRO A 137 9.27 -9.88 -8.98
C PRO A 137 10.48 -9.09 -8.46
N GLN A 138 11.09 -8.29 -9.32
CA GLN A 138 12.01 -7.25 -8.89
C GLN A 138 11.20 -6.06 -8.40
N VAL A 139 11.27 -5.76 -7.10
CA VAL A 139 10.56 -4.63 -6.48
C VAL A 139 11.49 -3.43 -6.39
N ILE A 140 11.05 -2.30 -6.97
CA ILE A 140 11.78 -1.03 -6.96
C ILE A 140 10.95 -0.04 -6.15
N SER A 141 11.40 0.27 -4.93
CA SER A 141 10.66 1.12 -3.98
C SER A 141 11.34 2.47 -3.70
N TYR A 142 12.49 2.75 -4.30
CA TYR A 142 13.21 4.00 -4.15
C TYR A 142 14.02 4.33 -5.43
N GLU A 143 14.26 5.61 -5.65
CA GLU A 143 14.86 6.12 -6.89
C GLU A 143 16.21 5.48 -7.24
N ARG A 144 17.10 5.33 -6.26
CA ARG A 144 18.43 4.72 -6.49
C ARG A 144 18.36 3.27 -6.97
N ALA A 145 17.27 2.54 -6.69
CA ALA A 145 17.12 1.18 -7.16
C ALA A 145 16.73 1.10 -8.65
N ILE A 146 16.32 2.20 -9.27
CA ILE A 146 15.98 2.25 -10.70
C ILE A 146 17.20 1.93 -11.55
N SER A 147 18.37 2.43 -11.18
CA SER A 147 19.63 2.14 -11.91
C SER A 147 20.07 0.68 -11.85
N GLN A 148 19.53 -0.08 -10.90
CA GLN A 148 19.78 -1.52 -10.71
C GLN A 148 18.67 -2.39 -11.30
N ALA A 149 17.66 -1.76 -11.95
CA ALA A 149 16.57 -2.49 -12.55
C ALA A 149 17.08 -3.35 -13.72
N THR A 150 16.61 -4.60 -13.75
CA THR A 150 16.90 -5.47 -14.89
C THR A 150 16.27 -4.89 -16.16
N PRO A 151 17.03 -4.70 -17.23
CA PRO A 151 16.48 -4.19 -18.48
C PRO A 151 15.37 -5.09 -19.02
N ILE A 152 14.28 -4.47 -19.48
CA ILE A 152 13.20 -5.19 -20.17
C ILE A 152 13.67 -5.44 -21.58
N ILE A 153 14.12 -6.66 -21.85
CA ILE A 153 14.51 -7.09 -23.19
C ILE A 153 13.25 -7.57 -23.93
N HIS A 154 13.00 -7.00 -25.10
CA HIS A 154 11.90 -7.38 -25.99
C HIS A 154 12.30 -8.52 -26.93
#